data_bdd14949fba7fe05f753f0dae9a4a042
#
_entry.id   bdd14949fba7fe05f753f0dae9a4a042
#
_cell.length_a   1.000
_cell.length_b   1.000
_cell.length_c   1.000
_cell.angle_alpha   90.00
_cell.angle_beta   90.00
_cell.angle_gamma   90.00
#
_symmetry.space_group_name_H-M   'P 1'
#
loop_
_entity.id
_entity.type
_entity.pdbx_description
1 polymer ?
#
loop_
_entity_poly.entity_id
_entity_poly.type
_entity_poly.pdbx_seq_one_letter_code
_entity_poly.pdbx_strand_id
1 'polypeptide(L)'
;MIPVGNNGECMHEVASGSGLMKACRQALAVSADELPHGKELFERMDSDVHLREAINQWALFLARGVYSVISMFDPEAVLIGGGLSEQEKVYQLLDRHLETFEMWEALRVPIHPCKLGNQAGRLGAVWLAKQKITPDE
;
A
#
# COMPACT_ATOMS: atom_id res chain seq x y z
N MET A 1 -6.61 -3.50 15.43
CA MET A 1 -5.52 -3.11 14.51
C MET A 1 -4.86 -4.39 14.05
N ILE A 2 -4.64 -4.58 12.72
CA ILE A 2 -4.12 -5.84 12.15
C ILE A 2 -2.59 -5.82 12.25
N PRO A 3 -1.94 -6.72 13.00
CA PRO A 3 -0.50 -6.86 13.02
C PRO A 3 -0.04 -7.58 11.75
N VAL A 4 0.88 -7.00 11.00
CA VAL A 4 1.41 -7.57 9.74
C VAL A 4 2.94 -7.65 9.72
N GLY A 5 3.60 -6.85 10.55
CA GLY A 5 5.05 -6.84 10.70
C GLY A 5 5.58 -8.04 11.48
N ASN A 6 6.89 -8.29 11.38
CA ASN A 6 7.53 -9.45 12.00
C ASN A 6 7.59 -9.36 13.54
N ASN A 7 7.53 -8.15 14.09
CA ASN A 7 7.55 -7.89 15.55
C ASN A 7 6.18 -7.39 16.07
N GLY A 8 5.11 -7.64 15.31
CA GLY A 8 3.76 -7.22 15.67
C GLY A 8 3.41 -5.78 15.27
N GLU A 9 4.25 -5.13 14.43
CA GLU A 9 3.93 -3.80 13.90
C GLU A 9 2.64 -3.86 13.07
N CYS A 10 1.82 -2.83 13.19
CA CYS A 10 0.56 -2.78 12.47
C CYS A 10 0.73 -2.29 11.03
N MET A 11 -0.29 -2.62 10.22
CA MET A 11 -0.33 -2.31 8.78
C MET A 11 -0.02 -0.83 8.48
N HIS A 12 -0.52 0.09 9.31
CA HIS A 12 -0.25 1.52 9.17
C HIS A 12 1.25 1.86 9.25
N GLU A 13 2.00 1.18 10.12
CA GLU A 13 3.41 1.48 10.38
C GLU A 13 4.33 0.94 9.30
N VAL A 14 4.04 -0.23 8.76
CA VAL A 14 4.99 -0.97 7.89
C VAL A 14 4.49 -1.21 6.48
N ALA A 15 3.17 -1.21 6.22
CA ALA A 15 2.59 -1.49 4.90
C ALA A 15 1.99 -0.24 4.23
N SER A 16 2.08 0.93 4.86
CA SER A 16 1.64 2.19 4.28
C SER A 16 2.70 2.81 3.36
N GLY A 17 2.33 3.88 2.63
CA GLY A 17 3.29 4.67 1.85
C GLY A 17 4.41 5.26 2.72
N SER A 18 4.08 5.75 3.93
CA SER A 18 5.10 6.23 4.89
C SER A 18 5.98 5.09 5.42
N GLY A 19 5.43 3.90 5.61
CA GLY A 19 6.18 2.69 5.96
C GLY A 19 7.20 2.33 4.87
N LEU A 20 6.80 2.37 3.60
CA LEU A 20 7.70 2.16 2.47
C LEU A 20 8.85 3.18 2.46
N MET A 21 8.52 4.48 2.57
CA MET A 21 9.54 5.53 2.57
C MET A 21 10.53 5.37 3.73
N LYS A 22 10.06 4.99 4.92
CA LYS A 22 10.91 4.68 6.07
C LYS A 22 11.83 3.50 5.80
N ALA A 23 11.33 2.40 5.27
CA ALA A 23 12.11 1.21 4.94
C ALA A 23 13.18 1.50 3.89
N CYS A 24 12.83 2.20 2.80
CA CYS A 24 13.76 2.57 1.74
C CYS A 24 14.85 3.52 2.24
N ARG A 25 14.50 4.49 3.09
CA ARG A 25 15.47 5.40 3.71
C ARG A 25 16.50 4.66 4.56
N GLN A 26 16.05 3.69 5.34
CA GLN A 26 16.93 2.86 6.16
C GLN A 26 17.83 1.98 5.28
N ALA A 27 17.30 1.40 4.22
CA ALA A 27 18.05 0.54 3.30
C ALA A 27 19.15 1.31 2.54
N LEU A 28 18.87 2.55 2.15
CA LEU A 28 19.83 3.41 1.44
C LEU A 28 20.75 4.20 2.37
N ALA A 29 20.50 4.20 3.68
CA ALA A 29 21.21 5.00 4.68
C ALA A 29 21.26 6.50 4.36
N VAL A 30 20.16 7.05 3.83
CA VAL A 30 20.04 8.47 3.42
C VAL A 30 19.11 9.24 4.34
N SER A 31 19.20 10.57 4.31
CA SER A 31 18.25 11.46 4.98
C SER A 31 16.90 11.50 4.25
N ALA A 32 15.87 12.10 4.87
CA ALA A 32 14.54 12.20 4.26
C ALA A 32 14.53 13.04 2.98
N ASP A 33 15.38 14.09 2.93
CA ASP A 33 15.47 15.03 1.80
C ASP A 33 16.23 14.44 0.61
N GLU A 34 17.05 13.41 0.85
CA GLU A 34 17.83 12.71 -0.17
C GLU A 34 17.11 11.48 -0.74
N LEU A 35 15.97 11.11 -0.14
CA LEU A 35 15.23 9.93 -0.58
C LEU A 35 14.52 10.22 -1.91
N PRO A 36 14.71 9.38 -2.94
CA PRO A 36 13.99 9.51 -4.21
C PRO A 36 12.47 9.42 -4.04
N HIS A 37 11.73 10.01 -4.97
CA HIS A 37 10.27 9.88 -4.97
C HIS A 37 9.80 8.44 -5.21
N GLY A 38 8.61 8.09 -4.74
CA GLY A 38 8.12 6.72 -4.72
C GLY A 38 8.22 5.99 -6.06
N LYS A 39 7.98 6.66 -7.20
CA LYS A 39 8.13 6.06 -8.53
C LYS A 39 9.59 5.67 -8.82
N GLU A 40 10.52 6.57 -8.56
CA GLU A 40 11.96 6.35 -8.78
C GLU A 40 12.50 5.20 -7.91
N LEU A 41 11.98 5.04 -6.68
CA LEU A 41 12.35 3.90 -5.82
C LEU A 41 12.05 2.56 -6.49
N PHE A 42 10.88 2.44 -7.13
CA PHE A 42 10.51 1.22 -7.85
C PHE A 42 11.32 1.01 -9.14
N GLU A 43 11.79 2.07 -9.78
CA GLU A 43 12.68 1.99 -10.95
C GLU A 43 14.09 1.53 -10.53
N ARG A 44 14.61 2.05 -9.40
CA ARG A 44 15.95 1.74 -8.89
C ARG A 44 16.07 0.37 -8.22
N MET A 45 14.95 -0.22 -7.74
CA MET A 45 14.99 -1.51 -7.06
C MET A 45 15.59 -2.64 -7.89
N ASP A 46 15.58 -2.53 -9.22
CA ASP A 46 16.13 -3.56 -10.09
C ASP A 46 17.66 -3.57 -10.08
N SER A 47 18.29 -2.43 -9.78
CA SER A 47 19.75 -2.24 -9.76
C SER A 47 20.36 -2.18 -8.32
N ASP A 48 19.53 -2.02 -7.29
CA ASP A 48 19.96 -1.90 -5.89
C ASP A 48 19.36 -3.03 -5.04
N VAL A 49 20.22 -3.92 -4.55
CA VAL A 49 19.82 -5.10 -3.76
C VAL A 49 19.15 -4.73 -2.45
N HIS A 50 19.69 -3.73 -1.74
CA HIS A 50 19.14 -3.33 -0.43
C HIS A 50 17.77 -2.68 -0.57
N LEU A 51 17.61 -1.84 -1.60
CA LEU A 51 16.33 -1.23 -1.93
C LEU A 51 15.30 -2.29 -2.35
N ARG A 52 15.73 -3.26 -3.16
CA ARG A 52 14.87 -4.38 -3.58
C ARG A 52 14.37 -5.19 -2.38
N GLU A 53 15.24 -5.52 -1.44
CA GLU A 53 14.90 -6.26 -0.23
C GLU A 53 13.91 -5.47 0.63
N ALA A 54 14.15 -4.16 0.84
CA ALA A 54 13.26 -3.30 1.61
C ALA A 54 11.87 -3.19 0.98
N ILE A 55 11.78 -2.97 -0.33
CA ILE A 55 10.51 -2.89 -1.06
C ILE A 55 9.78 -4.25 -1.05
N ASN A 56 10.50 -5.33 -1.22
CA ASN A 56 9.92 -6.68 -1.20
C ASN A 56 9.37 -7.03 0.20
N GLN A 57 10.08 -6.68 1.26
CA GLN A 57 9.61 -6.86 2.64
C GLN A 57 8.36 -6.01 2.94
N TRP A 58 8.35 -4.76 2.47
CA TRP A 58 7.16 -3.89 2.57
C TRP A 58 5.97 -4.51 1.82
N ALA A 59 6.18 -5.03 0.62
CA ALA A 59 5.13 -5.68 -0.16
C ALA A 59 4.58 -6.94 0.51
N LEU A 60 5.43 -7.71 1.20
CA LEU A 60 4.99 -8.84 2.02
C LEU A 60 4.06 -8.39 3.16
N PHE A 61 4.39 -7.28 3.84
CA PHE A 61 3.53 -6.75 4.90
C PHE A 61 2.19 -6.25 4.34
N LEU A 62 2.21 -5.61 3.16
CA LEU A 62 0.99 -5.21 2.46
C LEU A 62 0.14 -6.45 2.11
N ALA A 63 0.76 -7.50 1.58
CA ALA A 63 0.09 -8.75 1.24
C ALA A 63 -0.56 -9.41 2.47
N ARG A 64 0.12 -9.45 3.61
CA ARG A 64 -0.45 -9.96 4.87
C ARG A 64 -1.68 -9.16 5.30
N GLY A 65 -1.62 -7.84 5.17
CA GLY A 65 -2.76 -6.98 5.50
C GLY A 65 -3.94 -7.19 4.57
N VAL A 66 -3.70 -7.24 3.26
CA VAL A 66 -4.73 -7.51 2.25
C VAL A 66 -5.34 -8.90 2.45
N TYR A 67 -4.52 -9.92 2.63
CA TYR A 67 -4.96 -11.28 2.91
C TYR A 67 -5.83 -11.36 4.18
N SER A 68 -5.44 -10.66 5.25
CA SER A 68 -6.22 -10.62 6.49
C SER A 68 -7.60 -9.98 6.27
N VAL A 69 -7.67 -8.89 5.50
CA VAL A 69 -8.95 -8.23 5.15
C VAL A 69 -9.83 -9.17 4.34
N ILE A 70 -9.27 -9.83 3.33
CA ILE A 70 -10.01 -10.78 2.50
C ILE A 70 -10.55 -11.94 3.34
N SER A 71 -9.70 -12.55 4.17
CA SER A 71 -10.06 -13.68 5.01
C SER A 71 -11.13 -13.35 6.07
N MET A 72 -11.17 -12.09 6.55
CA MET A 72 -12.12 -11.69 7.60
C MET A 72 -13.45 -11.20 7.06
N PHE A 73 -13.46 -10.57 5.89
CA PHE A 73 -14.63 -9.86 5.37
C PHE A 73 -15.23 -10.48 4.11
N ASP A 74 -14.53 -11.44 3.48
CA ASP A 74 -14.95 -12.08 2.23
C ASP A 74 -15.49 -11.07 1.19
N PRO A 75 -14.71 -10.04 0.82
CA PRO A 75 -15.18 -8.99 -0.06
C PRO A 75 -15.21 -9.45 -1.53
N GLU A 76 -16.08 -8.85 -2.34
CA GLU A 76 -16.10 -9.09 -3.80
C GLU A 76 -14.88 -8.51 -4.52
N ALA A 77 -14.22 -7.51 -3.96
CA ALA A 77 -13.00 -6.88 -4.48
C ALA A 77 -12.28 -6.07 -3.40
N VAL A 78 -10.97 -5.86 -3.58
CA VAL A 78 -10.18 -4.94 -2.75
C VAL A 78 -9.71 -3.77 -3.61
N LEU A 79 -9.91 -2.55 -3.10
CA LEU A 79 -9.43 -1.34 -3.75
C LEU A 79 -8.29 -0.73 -2.94
N ILE A 80 -7.13 -0.52 -3.58
CA ILE A 80 -5.98 0.14 -2.97
C ILE A 80 -5.96 1.60 -3.39
N GLY A 81 -5.96 2.51 -2.41
CA GLY A 81 -5.89 3.95 -2.61
C GLY A 81 -4.58 4.55 -2.12
N GLY A 82 -4.42 5.86 -2.34
CA GLY A 82 -3.25 6.62 -1.93
C GLY A 82 -2.16 6.75 -3.00
N GLY A 83 -1.05 7.40 -2.67
CA GLY A 83 -0.03 7.81 -3.65
C GLY A 83 0.72 6.68 -4.36
N LEU A 84 0.66 5.46 -3.82
CA LEU A 84 1.33 4.28 -4.42
C LEU A 84 0.36 3.41 -5.23
N SER A 85 -0.93 3.70 -5.21
CA SER A 85 -1.95 2.87 -5.86
C SER A 85 -1.86 2.84 -7.39
N GLU A 86 -1.15 3.78 -8.00
CA GLU A 86 -0.94 3.85 -9.46
C GLU A 86 0.34 3.12 -9.92
N GLN A 87 1.13 2.58 -8.98
CA GLN A 87 2.38 1.89 -9.30
C GLN A 87 2.12 0.42 -9.65
N GLU A 88 2.30 0.04 -10.90
CA GLU A 88 2.08 -1.34 -11.37
C GLU A 88 2.92 -2.37 -10.60
N LYS A 89 4.19 -2.04 -10.29
CA LYS A 89 5.08 -2.93 -9.52
C LYS A 89 4.53 -3.26 -8.12
N VAL A 90 3.70 -2.41 -7.53
CA VAL A 90 3.04 -2.71 -6.25
C VAL A 90 2.14 -3.94 -6.39
N TYR A 91 1.33 -4.00 -7.45
CA TYR A 91 0.42 -5.13 -7.70
C TYR A 91 1.19 -6.39 -8.07
N GLN A 92 2.24 -6.29 -8.89
CA GLN A 92 3.09 -7.43 -9.24
C GLN A 92 3.76 -8.06 -8.00
N LEU A 93 4.24 -7.24 -7.07
CA LEU A 93 4.83 -7.71 -5.82
C LEU A 93 3.77 -8.27 -4.87
N LEU A 94 2.62 -7.62 -4.79
CA LEU A 94 1.49 -8.04 -3.98
C LEU A 94 1.01 -9.42 -4.41
N ASP A 95 0.75 -9.62 -5.69
CA ASP A 95 0.30 -10.90 -6.26
C ASP A 95 1.31 -12.01 -5.97
N ARG A 96 2.61 -11.75 -6.19
CA ARG A 96 3.68 -12.71 -5.90
C ARG A 96 3.67 -13.17 -4.45
N HIS A 97 3.45 -12.27 -3.49
CA HIS A 97 3.39 -12.65 -2.08
C HIS A 97 2.08 -13.35 -1.74
N LEU A 98 0.94 -12.90 -2.26
CA LEU A 98 -0.35 -13.53 -2.02
C LEU A 98 -0.36 -14.99 -2.51
N GLU A 99 0.28 -15.29 -3.63
CA GLU A 99 0.41 -16.66 -4.17
C GLU A 99 1.17 -17.61 -3.24
N THR A 100 1.94 -17.09 -2.27
CA THR A 100 2.63 -17.92 -1.27
C THR A 100 1.75 -18.30 -0.08
N PHE A 101 0.56 -17.71 0.06
CA PHE A 101 -0.32 -17.96 1.19
C PHE A 101 -1.21 -19.19 0.93
N GLU A 102 -1.27 -20.11 1.91
CA GLU A 102 -1.83 -21.46 1.76
C GLU A 102 -3.27 -21.50 1.21
N MET A 103 -4.13 -20.58 1.62
CA MET A 103 -5.53 -20.53 1.21
C MET A 103 -5.81 -19.56 0.06
N TRP A 104 -4.78 -18.95 -0.53
CA TRP A 104 -4.97 -17.86 -1.50
C TRP A 104 -5.81 -18.28 -2.71
N GLU A 105 -5.63 -19.46 -3.24
CA GLU A 105 -6.39 -19.96 -4.39
C GLU A 105 -7.91 -19.98 -4.14
N ALA A 106 -8.31 -20.31 -2.91
CA ALA A 106 -9.73 -20.35 -2.50
C ALA A 106 -10.31 -18.98 -2.15
N LEU A 107 -9.44 -18.03 -1.74
CA LEU A 107 -9.84 -16.71 -1.25
C LEU A 107 -9.63 -15.59 -2.28
N ARG A 108 -9.09 -15.93 -3.45
CA ARG A 108 -8.70 -14.94 -4.47
C ARG A 108 -9.85 -14.03 -4.89
N VAL A 109 -9.65 -12.74 -4.75
CA VAL A 109 -10.56 -11.70 -5.21
C VAL A 109 -9.80 -10.67 -6.06
N PRO A 110 -10.47 -9.92 -6.95
CA PRO A 110 -9.85 -8.84 -7.70
C PRO A 110 -9.28 -7.75 -6.78
N ILE A 111 -8.05 -7.33 -7.05
CA ILE A 111 -7.40 -6.22 -6.34
C ILE A 111 -7.05 -5.14 -7.37
N HIS A 112 -7.59 -3.93 -7.19
CA HIS A 112 -7.47 -2.85 -8.16
C HIS A 112 -7.04 -1.53 -7.51
N PRO A 113 -6.43 -0.60 -8.27
CA PRO A 113 -6.27 0.77 -7.83
C PRO A 113 -7.61 1.50 -7.74
N CYS A 114 -7.74 2.38 -6.75
CA CYS A 114 -8.86 3.31 -6.70
C CYS A 114 -8.81 4.27 -7.89
N LYS A 115 -9.93 4.44 -8.60
CA LYS A 115 -10.02 5.34 -9.78
C LYS A 115 -9.62 6.79 -9.51
N LEU A 116 -9.84 7.29 -8.30
CA LEU A 116 -9.51 8.65 -7.91
C LEU A 116 -8.09 8.80 -7.35
N GLY A 117 -7.36 7.68 -7.19
CA GLY A 117 -5.99 7.68 -6.67
C GLY A 117 -5.83 8.53 -5.41
N ASN A 118 -4.84 9.43 -5.42
CA ASN A 118 -4.55 10.34 -4.31
C ASN A 118 -5.54 11.54 -4.21
N GLN A 119 -6.44 11.71 -5.20
CA GLN A 119 -7.42 12.82 -5.20
C GLN A 119 -8.69 12.51 -4.41
N ALA A 120 -8.94 11.24 -4.08
CA ALA A 120 -10.16 10.82 -3.39
C ALA A 120 -10.43 11.61 -2.10
N GLY A 121 -9.42 11.79 -1.25
CA GLY A 121 -9.54 12.55 0.00
C GLY A 121 -9.84 14.04 -0.24
N ARG A 122 -9.22 14.65 -1.26
CA ARG A 122 -9.47 16.06 -1.62
C ARG A 122 -10.90 16.27 -2.13
N LEU A 123 -11.37 15.38 -3.00
CA LEU A 123 -12.74 15.43 -3.53
C LEU A 123 -13.78 15.21 -2.42
N GLY A 124 -13.54 14.26 -1.52
CA GLY A 124 -14.38 14.03 -0.35
C GLY A 124 -14.45 15.25 0.57
N ALA A 125 -13.32 15.91 0.83
CA ALA A 125 -13.29 17.13 1.63
C ALA A 125 -14.07 18.28 0.98
N VAL A 126 -13.95 18.48 -0.34
CA VAL A 126 -14.71 19.48 -1.09
C VAL A 126 -16.19 19.17 -1.05
N TRP A 127 -16.60 17.92 -1.20
CA TRP A 127 -17.99 17.48 -1.13
C TRP A 127 -18.61 17.75 0.25
N LEU A 128 -17.91 17.38 1.33
CA LEU A 128 -18.32 17.67 2.71
C LEU A 128 -18.44 19.17 3.01
N ALA A 129 -17.49 19.97 2.50
CA ALA A 129 -17.53 21.42 2.65
C ALA A 129 -18.76 22.03 1.95
N LYS A 130 -19.10 21.54 0.74
CA LYS A 130 -20.31 21.99 0.03
C LYS A 130 -21.59 21.67 0.81
N GLN A 131 -21.71 20.49 1.40
CA GLN A 131 -22.89 20.13 2.22
C GLN A 131 -23.06 21.03 3.45
N LYS A 132 -21.96 21.48 4.07
CA LYS A 132 -22.02 22.39 5.23
C LYS A 132 -22.34 23.85 4.86
N ILE A 133 -22.09 24.24 3.60
CA ILE A 133 -22.35 25.60 3.11
C ILE A 133 -23.77 25.75 2.57
N THR A 134 -24.42 24.66 2.16
CA THR A 134 -25.85 24.62 1.81
C THR A 134 -26.62 24.11 3.03
N PRO A 135 -27.23 24.96 3.86
CA PRO A 135 -28.16 24.51 4.88
C PRO A 135 -29.38 23.94 4.16
N ASP A 136 -29.89 22.82 4.65
CA ASP A 136 -31.14 22.22 4.19
C ASP A 136 -32.25 23.31 4.21
N GLU A 137 -32.86 23.60 3.03
CA GLU A 137 -34.11 24.30 2.94
C GLU A 137 -35.27 23.39 3.34
#